data_ab4e45aaeed33f272d8812b2be6936d2
#
_entry.id   ab4e45aaeed33f272d8812b2be6936d2
#
_cell.length_a   1.000
_cell.length_b   1.000
_cell.length_c   1.000
_cell.angle_alpha   90.00
_cell.angle_beta   90.00
_cell.angle_gamma   90.00
#
_symmetry.space_group_name_H-M   'P 1'
#
loop_
_entity.id
_entity.type
_entity.pdbx_description
1 polymer ?
#
loop_
_entity_poly.entity_id
_entity_poly.type
_entity_poly.pdbx_seq_one_letter_code
_entity_poly.pdbx_strand_id
1 'polypeptide(L)'
;MHDIVIIGAGPAGLTAAIYARRAGKTVLLLERDTFGGQITFSPKLENYPGFESISGNDLAQRMLEQAMALGADVEMDTVTGIENGSVKTVIGELGRYEGRAVIIAAGARHRRLGLPREEELIGSGLSFCAVCDGAFYQGGHVAVIGGGNTALQEILLLSEICGKVTVVQNLAFLTGEQAMIDRILALPNVEILYSTLCVGYLGDGALTGLRLQNTQTGAETELAVDGAFLAIGTEPENQAFAALAPLNEAGYIQADESCRTPTEGVFAAGDCRTKAWRQVATAIADGAAAALNACRWLDR
;
A
#
# COMPACT_ATOMS: atom_id res chain seq x y z
N MET A 1 24.05 -8.56 16.51
CA MET A 1 23.84 -9.34 15.27
C MET A 1 22.62 -10.23 15.45
N HIS A 2 21.69 -10.24 14.50
CA HIS A 2 20.48 -11.06 14.50
C HIS A 2 20.54 -12.11 13.38
N ASP A 3 19.72 -13.15 13.46
CA ASP A 3 19.56 -14.08 12.34
C ASP A 3 18.89 -13.39 11.16
N ILE A 4 17.85 -12.57 11.43
CA ILE A 4 17.08 -11.88 10.42
C ILE A 4 16.87 -10.42 10.82
N VAL A 5 17.19 -9.47 9.92
CA VAL A 5 16.76 -8.08 10.01
C VAL A 5 15.61 -7.86 9.04
N ILE A 6 14.53 -7.29 9.53
CA ILE A 6 13.29 -7.01 8.75
C ILE A 6 13.16 -5.49 8.63
N ILE A 7 12.96 -5.00 7.41
CA ILE A 7 12.85 -3.57 7.09
C ILE A 7 11.39 -3.24 6.77
N GLY A 8 10.74 -2.50 7.65
CA GLY A 8 9.33 -2.12 7.59
C GLY A 8 8.45 -2.96 8.50
N ALA A 9 7.68 -2.30 9.36
CA ALA A 9 6.77 -2.90 10.33
C ALA A 9 5.29 -2.79 9.92
N GLY A 10 5.01 -2.86 8.62
CA GLY A 10 3.66 -3.10 8.10
C GLY A 10 3.24 -4.56 8.30
N PRO A 11 2.04 -4.96 7.81
CA PRO A 11 1.53 -6.33 7.97
C PRO A 11 2.48 -7.43 7.49
N ALA A 12 3.22 -7.18 6.40
CA ALA A 12 4.21 -8.13 5.88
C ALA A 12 5.39 -8.33 6.86
N GLY A 13 5.99 -7.23 7.33
CA GLY A 13 7.14 -7.28 8.24
C GLY A 13 6.79 -7.83 9.60
N LEU A 14 5.66 -7.40 10.18
CA LEU A 14 5.16 -7.93 11.47
C LEU A 14 4.87 -9.43 11.37
N THR A 15 4.25 -9.90 10.28
CA THR A 15 4.03 -11.33 10.05
C THR A 15 5.34 -12.08 9.89
N ALA A 16 6.30 -11.52 9.13
CA ALA A 16 7.62 -12.13 8.98
C ALA A 16 8.32 -12.29 10.34
N ALA A 17 8.26 -11.28 11.20
CA ALA A 17 8.81 -11.33 12.56
C ALA A 17 8.17 -12.45 13.39
N ILE A 18 6.84 -12.55 13.38
CA ILE A 18 6.10 -13.60 14.10
C ILE A 18 6.55 -15.00 13.64
N TYR A 19 6.60 -15.25 12.33
CA TYR A 19 6.97 -16.57 11.78
C TYR A 19 8.44 -16.91 12.04
N ALA A 20 9.36 -15.95 11.89
CA ALA A 20 10.78 -16.16 12.15
C ALA A 20 11.05 -16.44 13.65
N ARG A 21 10.40 -15.69 14.56
CA ARG A 21 10.51 -15.95 16.01
C ARG A 21 9.95 -17.31 16.39
N ARG A 22 8.82 -17.72 15.82
CA ARG A 22 8.26 -19.06 16.04
C ARG A 22 9.17 -20.18 15.50
N ALA A 23 10.00 -19.90 14.50
CA ALA A 23 11.03 -20.79 13.99
C ALA A 23 12.35 -20.74 14.80
N GLY A 24 12.37 -20.04 15.94
CA GLY A 24 13.53 -19.95 16.85
C GLY A 24 14.65 -19.00 16.38
N LYS A 25 14.39 -18.14 15.36
CA LYS A 25 15.39 -17.18 14.89
C LYS A 25 15.33 -15.88 15.70
N THR A 26 16.48 -15.25 15.90
CA THR A 26 16.56 -13.90 16.45
C THR A 26 16.20 -12.88 15.37
N VAL A 27 15.34 -11.91 15.71
CA VAL A 27 14.78 -10.95 14.75
C VAL A 27 14.91 -9.54 15.27
N LEU A 28 15.38 -8.64 14.40
CA LEU A 28 15.26 -7.19 14.56
C LEU A 28 14.32 -6.65 13.48
N LEU A 29 13.31 -5.90 13.89
CA LEU A 29 12.35 -5.21 13.04
C LEU A 29 12.64 -3.71 13.08
N LEU A 30 12.91 -3.11 11.92
CA LEU A 30 13.16 -1.68 11.75
C LEU A 30 11.96 -1.00 11.13
N GLU A 31 11.51 0.12 11.71
CA GLU A 31 10.42 0.94 11.18
C GLU A 31 10.83 2.41 11.19
N ARG A 32 10.44 3.16 10.17
CA ARG A 32 10.80 4.59 10.07
C ARG A 32 9.73 5.54 10.60
N ASP A 33 8.43 5.19 10.42
CA ASP A 33 7.32 6.12 10.67
C ASP A 33 6.38 5.60 11.78
N THR A 34 5.60 4.56 11.48
CA THR A 34 4.60 4.01 12.40
C THR A 34 4.43 2.52 12.23
N PHE A 35 4.32 1.81 13.34
CA PHE A 35 4.04 0.38 13.33
C PHE A 35 2.66 0.10 12.76
N GLY A 36 2.59 -0.79 11.77
CA GLY A 36 1.40 -1.10 11.00
C GLY A 36 1.41 -0.52 9.59
N GLY A 37 2.25 0.51 9.30
CA GLY A 37 2.38 1.11 7.98
C GLY A 37 1.04 1.62 7.45
N GLN A 38 0.75 1.39 6.17
CA GLN A 38 -0.42 1.98 5.49
C GLN A 38 -1.78 1.56 6.08
N ILE A 39 -1.89 0.43 6.79
CA ILE A 39 -3.19 0.03 7.37
C ILE A 39 -3.67 0.98 8.46
N THR A 40 -2.77 1.73 9.10
CA THR A 40 -3.13 2.66 10.19
C THR A 40 -3.99 3.83 9.71
N PHE A 41 -4.02 4.11 8.40
CA PHE A 41 -4.90 5.11 7.80
C PHE A 41 -6.33 4.61 7.58
N SER A 42 -6.59 3.30 7.71
CA SER A 42 -7.92 2.72 7.54
C SER A 42 -8.69 2.74 8.87
N PRO A 43 -9.76 3.55 8.99
CA PRO A 43 -10.54 3.60 10.22
C PRO A 43 -11.29 2.29 10.46
N LYS A 44 -11.55 1.52 9.40
CA LYS A 44 -12.32 0.28 9.43
C LYS A 44 -11.84 -0.70 8.34
N LEU A 45 -11.55 -1.94 8.72
CA LEU A 45 -11.23 -3.05 7.85
C LEU A 45 -12.32 -4.13 8.00
N GLU A 46 -13.03 -4.46 6.93
CA GLU A 46 -14.09 -5.48 6.87
C GLU A 46 -13.72 -6.64 5.94
N ASN A 47 -12.59 -6.54 5.25
CA ASN A 47 -12.09 -7.55 4.32
C ASN A 47 -10.89 -8.35 4.88
N TYR A 48 -10.63 -8.26 6.19
CA TYR A 48 -9.59 -9.04 6.85
C TYR A 48 -10.19 -10.26 7.55
N PRO A 49 -9.91 -11.51 7.09
CA PRO A 49 -10.50 -12.71 7.68
C PRO A 49 -10.15 -12.86 9.16
N GLY A 50 -11.15 -13.20 9.96
CA GLY A 50 -11.02 -13.37 11.41
C GLY A 50 -11.62 -12.24 12.24
N PHE A 51 -11.98 -11.12 11.60
CA PHE A 51 -12.74 -10.03 12.19
C PHE A 51 -13.89 -9.63 11.27
N GLU A 52 -15.08 -9.48 11.83
CA GLU A 52 -16.20 -8.88 11.11
C GLU A 52 -15.89 -7.41 10.76
N SER A 53 -15.25 -6.72 11.72
CA SER A 53 -14.75 -5.37 11.57
C SER A 53 -13.66 -5.09 12.59
N ILE A 54 -12.58 -4.42 12.18
CA ILE A 54 -11.50 -3.97 13.07
C ILE A 54 -10.88 -2.68 12.48
N SER A 55 -10.42 -1.77 13.34
CA SER A 55 -9.64 -0.64 12.83
C SER A 55 -8.23 -1.09 12.39
N GLY A 56 -7.64 -0.38 11.42
CA GLY A 56 -6.26 -0.65 11.01
C GLY A 56 -5.26 -0.46 12.15
N ASN A 57 -5.49 0.52 13.03
CA ASN A 57 -4.67 0.75 14.22
C ASN A 57 -4.75 -0.42 15.21
N ASP A 58 -5.95 -0.92 15.52
CA ASP A 58 -6.11 -2.05 16.43
C ASP A 58 -5.48 -3.33 15.87
N LEU A 59 -5.63 -3.57 14.56
CA LEU A 59 -4.99 -4.71 13.91
C LEU A 59 -3.45 -4.59 13.97
N ALA A 60 -2.90 -3.42 13.65
CA ALA A 60 -1.47 -3.14 13.69
C ALA A 60 -0.90 -3.36 15.10
N GLN A 61 -1.57 -2.81 16.11
CA GLN A 61 -1.17 -2.96 17.50
C GLN A 61 -1.15 -4.42 17.94
N ARG A 62 -2.19 -5.20 17.63
CA ARG A 62 -2.25 -6.64 17.95
C ARG A 62 -1.12 -7.43 17.29
N MET A 63 -0.79 -7.12 16.04
CA MET A 63 0.31 -7.77 15.31
C MET A 63 1.67 -7.42 15.93
N LEU A 64 1.88 -6.15 16.31
CA LEU A 64 3.10 -5.70 16.97
C LEU A 64 3.28 -6.37 18.34
N GLU A 65 2.24 -6.34 19.18
CA GLU A 65 2.25 -7.00 20.49
C GLU A 65 2.55 -8.50 20.38
N GLN A 66 2.01 -9.18 19.38
CA GLN A 66 2.28 -10.59 19.13
C GLN A 66 3.74 -10.82 18.73
N ALA A 67 4.32 -9.99 17.86
CA ALA A 67 5.72 -10.09 17.46
C ALA A 67 6.66 -9.87 18.66
N MET A 68 6.40 -8.84 19.47
CA MET A 68 7.19 -8.50 20.66
C MET A 68 7.05 -9.57 21.75
N ALA A 69 5.85 -10.12 21.98
CA ALA A 69 5.62 -11.20 22.94
C ALA A 69 6.40 -12.48 22.57
N LEU A 70 6.70 -12.70 21.28
CA LEU A 70 7.55 -13.78 20.80
C LEU A 70 9.05 -13.42 20.89
N GLY A 71 9.40 -12.22 21.34
CA GLY A 71 10.77 -11.75 21.54
C GLY A 71 11.41 -11.15 20.29
N ALA A 72 10.64 -10.57 19.36
CA ALA A 72 11.23 -9.73 18.31
C ALA A 72 11.72 -8.41 18.91
N ASP A 73 12.95 -8.02 18.58
CA ASP A 73 13.46 -6.69 18.88
C ASP A 73 12.88 -5.70 17.85
N VAL A 74 12.57 -4.48 18.28
CA VAL A 74 11.93 -3.46 17.45
C VAL A 74 12.65 -2.14 17.66
N GLU A 75 13.07 -1.49 16.58
CA GLU A 75 13.73 -0.19 16.61
C GLU A 75 13.14 0.76 15.56
N MET A 76 13.11 2.05 15.92
CA MET A 76 12.73 3.12 15.01
C MET A 76 13.97 3.65 14.29
N ASP A 77 14.09 3.39 12.99
CA ASP A 77 15.16 3.94 12.15
C ASP A 77 14.77 3.93 10.67
N THR A 78 15.22 4.94 9.94
CA THR A 78 15.06 5.03 8.49
C THR A 78 16.20 4.30 7.80
N VAL A 79 15.91 3.20 7.12
CA VAL A 79 16.93 2.44 6.39
C VAL A 79 17.27 3.14 5.08
N THR A 80 18.57 3.42 4.89
CA THR A 80 19.12 4.14 3.72
C THR A 80 19.91 3.23 2.77
N GLY A 81 20.21 1.98 3.18
CA GLY A 81 20.92 1.03 2.34
C GLY A 81 21.15 -0.32 2.99
N ILE A 82 21.68 -1.25 2.20
CA ILE A 82 22.11 -2.57 2.66
C ILE A 82 23.46 -2.89 2.00
N GLU A 83 24.47 -3.24 2.82
CA GLU A 83 25.73 -3.78 2.34
C GLU A 83 25.68 -5.32 2.29
N ASN A 84 26.16 -5.88 1.19
CA ASN A 84 26.21 -7.33 0.99
C ASN A 84 27.49 -7.93 1.56
N GLY A 85 27.39 -9.10 2.16
CA GLY A 85 28.50 -9.87 2.69
C GLY A 85 28.01 -11.23 3.21
N SER A 86 28.89 -11.98 3.85
CA SER A 86 28.50 -13.19 4.61
C SER A 86 27.51 -12.86 5.73
N VAL A 87 27.65 -11.67 6.29
CA VAL A 87 26.67 -10.98 7.13
C VAL A 87 26.19 -9.77 6.34
N LYS A 88 24.88 -9.53 6.31
CA LYS A 88 24.27 -8.34 5.70
C LYS A 88 24.31 -7.20 6.72
N THR A 89 24.73 -6.03 6.31
CA THR A 89 24.67 -4.83 7.15
C THR A 89 23.60 -3.89 6.63
N VAL A 90 22.51 -3.76 7.36
CA VAL A 90 21.47 -2.77 7.10
C VAL A 90 21.93 -1.43 7.67
N ILE A 91 21.92 -0.39 6.82
CA ILE A 91 22.37 0.95 7.16
C ILE A 91 21.12 1.81 7.41
N GLY A 92 20.99 2.28 8.64
CA GLY A 92 20.01 3.27 9.02
C GLY A 92 20.60 4.66 9.18
N GLU A 93 19.77 5.65 9.42
CA GLU A 93 20.19 7.03 9.78
C GLU A 93 20.79 7.09 11.18
N LEU A 94 20.30 6.24 12.09
CA LEU A 94 20.71 6.22 13.50
C LEU A 94 21.71 5.12 13.80
N GLY A 95 21.77 4.04 12.99
CA GLY A 95 22.62 2.90 13.30
C GLY A 95 22.96 1.98 12.12
N ARG A 96 23.72 0.95 12.44
CA ARG A 96 24.07 -0.13 11.52
C ARG A 96 23.68 -1.45 12.18
N TYR A 97 22.94 -2.28 11.45
CA TYR A 97 22.30 -3.47 11.97
C TYR A 97 22.76 -4.70 11.19
N GLU A 98 23.36 -5.64 11.90
CA GLU A 98 23.89 -6.87 11.29
C GLU A 98 22.87 -8.00 11.35
N GLY A 99 22.65 -8.64 10.21
CA GLY A 99 21.80 -9.82 10.07
C GLY A 99 22.38 -10.84 9.11
N ARG A 100 22.17 -12.12 9.39
CA ARG A 100 22.54 -13.18 8.44
C ARG A 100 21.64 -13.16 7.21
N ALA A 101 20.35 -12.84 7.38
CA ALA A 101 19.39 -12.61 6.31
C ALA A 101 18.68 -11.29 6.50
N VAL A 102 18.13 -10.73 5.38
CA VAL A 102 17.32 -9.51 5.37
C VAL A 102 15.99 -9.78 4.67
N ILE A 103 14.89 -9.29 5.27
CA ILE A 103 13.57 -9.25 4.64
C ILE A 103 13.18 -7.81 4.43
N ILE A 104 13.03 -7.39 3.16
CA ILE A 104 12.58 -6.06 2.79
C ILE A 104 11.05 -6.07 2.72
N ALA A 105 10.39 -5.39 3.65
CA ALA A 105 8.94 -5.26 3.78
C ALA A 105 8.52 -3.78 3.82
N ALA A 106 9.23 -2.94 3.07
CA ALA A 106 9.12 -1.47 3.09
C ALA A 106 7.78 -0.93 2.57
N GLY A 107 6.93 -1.80 1.99
CA GLY A 107 5.61 -1.43 1.49
C GLY A 107 5.64 -0.55 0.24
N ALA A 108 4.53 0.13 0.00
CA ALA A 108 4.38 1.15 -1.05
C ALA A 108 3.45 2.25 -0.54
N ARG A 109 3.69 3.49 -0.94
CA ARG A 109 2.82 4.61 -0.60
C ARG A 109 1.85 4.89 -1.75
N HIS A 110 0.63 5.27 -1.42
CA HIS A 110 -0.29 5.83 -2.41
C HIS A 110 0.21 7.19 -2.87
N ARG A 111 0.19 7.41 -4.18
CA ARG A 111 0.45 8.73 -4.73
C ARG A 111 -0.65 9.68 -4.28
N ARG A 112 -0.25 10.92 -4.04
CA ARG A 112 -1.13 12.00 -3.58
C ARG A 112 -1.19 13.10 -4.61
N LEU A 113 -2.26 13.87 -4.58
CA LEU A 113 -2.36 15.09 -5.39
C LEU A 113 -1.55 16.24 -4.77
N GLY A 114 -1.24 16.14 -3.46
CA GLY A 114 -0.52 17.19 -2.73
C GLY A 114 -1.35 18.46 -2.51
N LEU A 115 -2.66 18.33 -2.53
CA LEU A 115 -3.58 19.46 -2.36
C LEU A 115 -3.76 19.79 -0.86
N PRO A 116 -4.07 21.04 -0.53
CA PRO A 116 -4.38 21.42 0.84
C PRO A 116 -5.49 20.55 1.43
N ARG A 117 -5.33 20.15 2.71
CA ARG A 117 -6.27 19.35 3.49
C ARG A 117 -6.38 17.86 3.09
N GLU A 118 -5.57 17.38 2.14
CA GLU A 118 -5.61 15.99 1.70
C GLU A 118 -5.40 15.02 2.87
N GLU A 119 -4.39 15.26 3.73
CA GLU A 119 -4.09 14.46 4.92
C GLU A 119 -5.27 14.37 5.90
N GLU A 120 -5.94 15.48 6.13
CA GLU A 120 -7.08 15.60 7.06
C GLU A 120 -8.28 14.77 6.57
N LEU A 121 -8.49 14.71 5.26
CA LEU A 121 -9.65 14.08 4.64
C LEU A 121 -9.46 12.58 4.37
N ILE A 122 -8.23 12.06 4.45
CA ILE A 122 -7.98 10.62 4.31
C ILE A 122 -8.69 9.87 5.45
N GLY A 123 -9.55 8.90 5.08
CA GLY A 123 -10.43 8.21 6.02
C GLY A 123 -11.69 8.99 6.44
N SER A 124 -11.80 10.27 6.01
CA SER A 124 -12.95 11.14 6.24
C SER A 124 -13.61 11.59 4.92
N GLY A 125 -13.82 10.64 4.01
CA GLY A 125 -14.40 10.87 2.68
C GLY A 125 -13.39 10.76 1.54
N LEU A 126 -12.09 10.79 1.80
CA LEU A 126 -11.03 10.52 0.84
C LEU A 126 -10.42 9.15 1.11
N SER A 127 -10.37 8.29 0.08
CA SER A 127 -9.86 6.92 0.16
C SER A 127 -8.88 6.62 -0.98
N PHE A 128 -8.12 5.53 -0.83
CA PHE A 128 -7.21 4.97 -1.84
C PHE A 128 -7.60 3.56 -2.27
N CYS A 129 -8.70 3.01 -1.76
CA CYS A 129 -9.01 1.59 -1.94
C CYS A 129 -10.53 1.35 -1.96
N ALA A 130 -11.09 1.13 -3.14
CA ALA A 130 -12.51 0.81 -3.30
C ALA A 130 -12.90 -0.53 -2.66
N VAL A 131 -11.99 -1.53 -2.67
CA VAL A 131 -12.20 -2.83 -2.02
C VAL A 131 -12.30 -2.69 -0.50
N CYS A 132 -11.61 -1.70 0.08
CA CYS A 132 -11.60 -1.45 1.51
C CYS A 132 -12.83 -0.65 1.95
N ASP A 133 -13.10 0.45 1.26
CA ASP A 133 -13.98 1.51 1.75
C ASP A 133 -15.25 1.70 0.89
N GLY A 134 -15.34 1.06 -0.28
CA GLY A 134 -16.46 1.25 -1.22
C GLY A 134 -17.83 0.96 -0.62
N ALA A 135 -17.92 -0.04 0.28
CA ALA A 135 -19.16 -0.41 0.95
C ALA A 135 -19.76 0.73 1.80
N PHE A 136 -18.94 1.67 2.30
CA PHE A 136 -19.43 2.82 3.09
C PHE A 136 -20.25 3.81 2.25
N TYR A 137 -20.11 3.76 0.92
CA TYR A 137 -20.77 4.65 -0.04
C TYR A 137 -21.88 3.96 -0.82
N GLN A 138 -22.47 2.87 -0.28
CA GLN A 138 -23.54 2.13 -0.95
C GLN A 138 -24.70 3.04 -1.34
N GLY A 139 -25.05 3.05 -2.64
CA GLY A 139 -26.11 3.87 -3.20
C GLY A 139 -25.78 5.37 -3.33
N GLY A 140 -24.65 5.82 -2.79
CA GLY A 140 -24.19 7.21 -2.83
C GLY A 140 -23.51 7.60 -4.16
N HIS A 141 -23.04 8.84 -4.22
CA HIS A 141 -22.30 9.39 -5.34
C HIS A 141 -20.82 9.52 -4.99
N VAL A 142 -19.94 8.84 -5.69
CA VAL A 142 -18.50 8.89 -5.46
C VAL A 142 -17.73 9.38 -6.67
N ALA A 143 -16.56 9.97 -6.44
CA ALA A 143 -15.59 10.29 -7.49
C ALA A 143 -14.42 9.30 -7.48
N VAL A 144 -13.90 8.93 -8.66
CA VAL A 144 -12.62 8.23 -8.82
C VAL A 144 -11.67 9.14 -9.59
N ILE A 145 -10.54 9.46 -8.98
CA ILE A 145 -9.52 10.32 -9.60
C ILE A 145 -8.43 9.43 -10.18
N GLY A 146 -8.34 9.39 -11.52
CA GLY A 146 -7.41 8.56 -12.28
C GLY A 146 -8.08 7.82 -13.43
N GLY A 147 -7.27 7.20 -14.31
CA GLY A 147 -7.76 6.51 -15.51
C GLY A 147 -6.87 5.36 -15.99
N GLY A 148 -5.95 4.89 -15.15
CA GLY A 148 -5.14 3.68 -15.38
C GLY A 148 -5.81 2.41 -14.87
N ASN A 149 -5.19 1.25 -15.04
CA ASN A 149 -5.76 -0.06 -14.68
C ASN A 149 -6.30 -0.12 -13.24
N THR A 150 -5.59 0.44 -12.27
CA THR A 150 -6.08 0.51 -10.87
C THR A 150 -7.40 1.28 -10.79
N ALA A 151 -7.47 2.46 -11.42
CA ALA A 151 -8.69 3.25 -11.44
C ALA A 151 -9.85 2.50 -12.13
N LEU A 152 -9.58 1.83 -13.26
CA LEU A 152 -10.60 1.05 -13.97
C LEU A 152 -11.17 -0.08 -13.11
N GLN A 153 -10.34 -0.79 -12.35
CA GLN A 153 -10.78 -1.84 -11.42
C GLN A 153 -11.66 -1.25 -10.30
N GLU A 154 -11.27 -0.12 -9.74
CA GLU A 154 -12.03 0.57 -8.70
C GLU A 154 -13.37 1.10 -9.23
N ILE A 155 -13.37 1.70 -10.44
CA ILE A 155 -14.61 2.17 -11.10
C ILE A 155 -15.60 1.03 -11.30
N LEU A 156 -15.14 -0.12 -11.82
CA LEU A 156 -16.00 -1.29 -12.02
C LEU A 156 -16.61 -1.76 -10.69
N LEU A 157 -15.81 -1.87 -9.64
CA LEU A 157 -16.30 -2.27 -8.33
C LEU A 157 -17.29 -1.25 -7.75
N LEU A 158 -16.94 0.04 -7.76
CA LEU A 158 -17.79 1.11 -7.22
C LEU A 158 -19.08 1.26 -8.01
N SER A 159 -19.08 0.98 -9.31
CA SER A 159 -20.29 1.02 -10.12
C SER A 159 -21.35 -0.02 -9.72
N GLU A 160 -20.93 -1.12 -9.10
CA GLU A 160 -21.84 -2.16 -8.58
C GLU A 160 -22.39 -1.81 -7.18
N ILE A 161 -21.69 -0.93 -6.44
CA ILE A 161 -22.01 -0.58 -5.05
C ILE A 161 -22.73 0.78 -4.97
N CYS A 162 -22.23 1.77 -5.71
CA CYS A 162 -22.67 3.16 -5.64
C CYS A 162 -23.78 3.48 -6.64
N GLY A 163 -24.61 4.45 -6.29
CA GLY A 163 -25.67 4.95 -7.18
C GLY A 163 -25.11 5.70 -8.38
N LYS A 164 -23.99 6.43 -8.18
CA LYS A 164 -23.29 7.17 -9.25
C LYS A 164 -21.79 7.16 -9.00
N VAL A 165 -21.00 7.01 -10.07
CA VAL A 165 -19.54 7.16 -10.07
C VAL A 165 -19.14 8.23 -11.09
N THR A 166 -18.44 9.26 -10.66
CA THR A 166 -17.85 10.26 -11.55
C THR A 166 -16.34 10.05 -11.61
N VAL A 167 -15.83 9.77 -12.80
CA VAL A 167 -14.39 9.58 -13.04
C VAL A 167 -13.78 10.92 -13.42
N VAL A 168 -12.73 11.34 -12.71
CA VAL A 168 -11.96 12.55 -12.99
C VAL A 168 -10.63 12.15 -13.62
N GLN A 169 -10.49 12.36 -14.94
CA GLN A 169 -9.31 11.98 -15.70
C GLN A 169 -8.64 13.21 -16.30
N ASN A 170 -7.36 13.42 -16.01
CA ASN A 170 -6.59 14.55 -16.49
C ASN A 170 -6.26 14.51 -18.01
N LEU A 171 -6.28 13.32 -18.60
CA LEU A 171 -6.09 13.11 -20.04
C LEU A 171 -7.42 13.12 -20.79
N ALA A 172 -7.35 13.22 -22.13
CA ALA A 172 -8.52 13.12 -23.00
C ALA A 172 -8.99 11.66 -23.23
N PHE A 173 -8.35 10.67 -22.58
CA PHE A 173 -8.66 9.25 -22.70
C PHE A 173 -8.26 8.50 -21.43
N LEU A 174 -8.80 7.29 -21.25
CA LEU A 174 -8.39 6.36 -20.21
C LEU A 174 -7.16 5.58 -20.67
N THR A 175 -6.23 5.28 -19.75
CA THR A 175 -4.92 4.68 -20.08
C THR A 175 -4.79 3.19 -19.70
N GLY A 176 -5.87 2.56 -19.22
CA GLY A 176 -5.88 1.16 -18.84
C GLY A 176 -6.24 0.21 -20.01
N GLU A 177 -6.53 -1.05 -19.68
CA GLU A 177 -6.87 -2.09 -20.65
C GLU A 177 -8.20 -1.79 -21.37
N GLN A 178 -8.21 -1.92 -22.71
CA GLN A 178 -9.35 -1.59 -23.55
C GLN A 178 -10.61 -2.36 -23.18
N ALA A 179 -10.49 -3.63 -22.82
CA ALA A 179 -11.64 -4.44 -22.40
C ALA A 179 -12.34 -3.91 -21.14
N MET A 180 -11.58 -3.34 -20.18
CA MET A 180 -12.17 -2.68 -19.02
C MET A 180 -12.77 -1.33 -19.37
N ILE A 181 -12.10 -0.56 -20.24
CA ILE A 181 -12.63 0.72 -20.74
C ILE A 181 -13.98 0.52 -21.40
N ASP A 182 -14.11 -0.45 -22.33
CA ASP A 182 -15.36 -0.73 -23.04
C ASP A 182 -16.50 -1.12 -22.08
N ARG A 183 -16.18 -1.89 -21.02
CA ARG A 183 -17.16 -2.21 -19.98
C ARG A 183 -17.63 -0.96 -19.22
N ILE A 184 -16.70 -0.10 -18.82
CA ILE A 184 -16.99 1.12 -18.06
C ILE A 184 -17.85 2.08 -18.88
N LEU A 185 -17.54 2.25 -20.17
CA LEU A 185 -18.31 3.12 -21.08
C LEU A 185 -19.76 2.64 -21.31
N ALA A 186 -20.05 1.37 -21.06
CA ALA A 186 -21.39 0.79 -21.15
C ALA A 186 -22.21 0.95 -19.84
N LEU A 187 -21.60 1.41 -18.73
CA LEU A 187 -22.29 1.52 -17.44
C LEU A 187 -23.13 2.80 -17.36
N PRO A 188 -24.43 2.71 -17.07
CA PRO A 188 -25.34 3.86 -17.07
C PRO A 188 -25.13 4.82 -15.90
N ASN A 189 -24.49 4.35 -14.81
CA ASN A 189 -24.24 5.13 -13.60
C ASN A 189 -22.80 5.65 -13.51
N VAL A 190 -22.00 5.52 -14.58
CA VAL A 190 -20.63 6.04 -14.65
C VAL A 190 -20.56 7.23 -15.60
N GLU A 191 -20.07 8.34 -15.12
CA GLU A 191 -19.78 9.55 -15.89
C GLU A 191 -18.28 9.81 -15.91
N ILE A 192 -17.70 10.17 -17.05
CA ILE A 192 -16.26 10.44 -17.16
C ILE A 192 -16.03 11.90 -17.55
N LEU A 193 -15.31 12.60 -16.70
CA LEU A 193 -14.84 13.97 -16.94
C LEU A 193 -13.40 13.92 -17.44
N TYR A 194 -13.24 13.92 -18.75
CA TYR A 194 -11.93 13.96 -19.40
C TYR A 194 -11.30 15.36 -19.33
N SER A 195 -9.97 15.42 -19.51
CA SER A 195 -9.19 16.66 -19.48
C SER A 195 -9.51 17.50 -18.24
N THR A 196 -9.70 16.83 -17.10
CA THR A 196 -10.15 17.45 -15.85
C THR A 196 -9.22 17.07 -14.71
N LEU A 197 -8.74 18.07 -13.98
CA LEU A 197 -7.94 17.93 -12.77
C LEU A 197 -8.80 18.16 -11.53
N CYS A 198 -8.54 17.41 -10.46
CA CYS A 198 -8.96 17.80 -9.12
C CYS A 198 -7.95 18.83 -8.61
N VAL A 199 -8.42 20.03 -8.29
CA VAL A 199 -7.60 21.15 -7.80
C VAL A 199 -7.93 21.59 -6.37
N GLY A 200 -8.87 20.91 -5.72
CA GLY A 200 -9.20 21.16 -4.33
C GLY A 200 -10.27 20.23 -3.79
N TYR A 201 -10.35 20.17 -2.47
CA TYR A 201 -11.34 19.41 -1.71
C TYR A 201 -12.33 20.37 -1.04
N LEU A 202 -13.60 19.99 -1.01
CA LEU A 202 -14.68 20.73 -0.34
C LEU A 202 -15.14 19.98 0.91
N GLY A 203 -15.59 20.71 1.92
CA GLY A 203 -16.10 20.18 3.18
C GLY A 203 -15.32 20.68 4.39
N ASP A 204 -15.81 20.43 5.58
CA ASP A 204 -15.18 20.79 6.85
C ASP A 204 -15.19 19.56 7.77
N GLY A 205 -14.00 19.03 8.09
CA GLY A 205 -13.82 17.79 8.84
C GLY A 205 -14.14 16.49 8.06
N ALA A 206 -14.98 16.56 7.02
CA ALA A 206 -15.24 15.46 6.09
C ALA A 206 -15.40 15.98 4.67
N LEU A 207 -15.11 15.14 3.68
CA LEU A 207 -15.27 15.48 2.26
C LEU A 207 -16.76 15.59 1.90
N THR A 208 -17.13 16.68 1.20
CA THR A 208 -18.48 16.89 0.63
C THR A 208 -18.45 17.14 -0.86
N GLY A 209 -17.27 17.25 -1.46
CA GLY A 209 -17.12 17.48 -2.88
C GLY A 209 -15.69 17.79 -3.29
N LEU A 210 -15.52 17.99 -4.59
CA LEU A 210 -14.26 18.31 -5.24
C LEU A 210 -14.38 19.62 -6.01
N ARG A 211 -13.29 20.39 -6.04
CA ARG A 211 -13.09 21.47 -6.99
C ARG A 211 -12.28 20.94 -8.18
N LEU A 212 -12.87 21.07 -9.34
CA LEU A 212 -12.35 20.53 -10.59
C LEU A 212 -11.97 21.66 -11.54
N GLN A 213 -10.94 21.44 -12.35
CA GLN A 213 -10.52 22.38 -13.39
C GLN A 213 -10.38 21.64 -14.73
N ASN A 214 -11.06 22.13 -15.77
CA ASN A 214 -10.88 21.65 -17.10
C ASN A 214 -9.54 22.14 -17.67
N THR A 215 -8.66 21.23 -18.09
CA THR A 215 -7.29 21.55 -18.55
C THR A 215 -7.23 22.28 -19.89
N GLN A 216 -8.29 22.20 -20.71
CA GLN A 216 -8.35 22.83 -22.04
C GLN A 216 -8.89 24.25 -21.96
N THR A 217 -9.89 24.49 -21.12
CA THR A 217 -10.56 25.77 -21.02
C THR A 217 -10.16 26.59 -19.80
N GLY A 218 -9.54 25.96 -18.80
CA GLY A 218 -9.26 26.56 -17.50
C GLY A 218 -10.48 26.78 -16.62
N ALA A 219 -11.68 26.37 -17.07
CA ALA A 219 -12.92 26.56 -16.32
C ALA A 219 -12.92 25.69 -15.05
N GLU A 220 -13.28 26.30 -13.92
CA GLU A 220 -13.44 25.61 -12.64
C GLU A 220 -14.91 25.28 -12.39
N THR A 221 -15.16 24.11 -11.80
CA THR A 221 -16.48 23.65 -11.38
C THR A 221 -16.38 22.93 -10.05
N GLU A 222 -17.48 22.84 -9.32
CA GLU A 222 -17.59 22.05 -8.11
C GLU A 222 -18.43 20.81 -8.37
N LEU A 223 -17.97 19.67 -7.85
CA LEU A 223 -18.65 18.38 -7.93
C LEU A 223 -18.96 17.92 -6.51
N ALA A 224 -20.25 17.89 -6.15
CA ALA A 224 -20.69 17.32 -4.88
C ALA A 224 -20.60 15.80 -4.93
N VAL A 225 -19.93 15.18 -3.93
CA VAL A 225 -19.79 13.73 -3.79
C VAL A 225 -19.76 13.35 -2.32
N ASP A 226 -20.21 12.14 -2.01
CA ASP A 226 -20.17 11.56 -0.66
C ASP A 226 -18.77 11.03 -0.30
N GLY A 227 -17.95 10.68 -1.32
CA GLY A 227 -16.57 10.24 -1.16
C GLY A 227 -15.78 10.34 -2.46
N ALA A 228 -14.46 10.31 -2.33
CA ALA A 228 -13.55 10.31 -3.47
C ALA A 228 -12.43 9.27 -3.29
N PHE A 229 -12.09 8.58 -4.38
CA PHE A 229 -11.05 7.56 -4.43
C PHE A 229 -9.87 8.04 -5.27
N LEU A 230 -8.69 8.16 -4.65
CA LEU A 230 -7.45 8.52 -5.35
C LEU A 230 -6.82 7.27 -5.97
N ALA A 231 -7.10 7.02 -7.23
CA ALA A 231 -6.62 5.87 -8.00
C ALA A 231 -5.51 6.27 -9.00
N ILE A 232 -4.58 7.13 -8.55
CA ILE A 232 -3.45 7.67 -9.34
C ILE A 232 -2.16 6.84 -9.21
N GLY A 233 -2.28 5.65 -8.62
CA GLY A 233 -1.20 4.67 -8.47
C GLY A 233 -0.52 4.69 -7.11
N THR A 234 0.39 3.73 -6.96
CA THR A 234 1.25 3.60 -5.77
C THR A 234 2.71 3.80 -6.15
N GLU A 235 3.52 4.16 -5.19
CA GLU A 235 4.96 4.41 -5.36
C GLU A 235 5.73 3.66 -4.28
N PRO A 236 6.55 2.66 -4.65
CA PRO A 236 7.43 1.97 -3.74
C PRO A 236 8.71 2.80 -3.51
N GLU A 237 9.17 2.87 -2.26
CA GLU A 237 10.41 3.58 -1.92
C GLU A 237 11.57 2.58 -1.78
N ASN A 238 11.91 1.91 -2.89
CA ASN A 238 12.87 0.80 -2.90
C ASN A 238 14.28 1.18 -3.36
N GLN A 239 14.57 2.45 -3.67
CA GLN A 239 15.86 2.87 -4.23
C GLN A 239 17.05 2.51 -3.34
N ALA A 240 16.87 2.59 -2.02
CA ALA A 240 17.89 2.20 -1.04
C ALA A 240 18.31 0.72 -1.15
N PHE A 241 17.47 -0.12 -1.77
CA PHE A 241 17.67 -1.58 -1.84
C PHE A 241 18.08 -2.06 -3.24
N ALA A 242 18.09 -1.17 -4.25
CA ALA A 242 18.27 -1.50 -5.67
C ALA A 242 19.57 -2.27 -5.96
N ALA A 243 20.63 -2.04 -5.18
CA ALA A 243 21.91 -2.72 -5.33
C ALA A 243 21.83 -4.24 -5.04
N LEU A 244 20.91 -4.67 -4.17
CA LEU A 244 20.77 -6.08 -3.74
C LEU A 244 19.43 -6.70 -4.16
N ALA A 245 18.43 -5.90 -4.45
CA ALA A 245 17.10 -6.31 -4.84
C ALA A 245 16.69 -5.59 -6.14
N PRO A 246 16.86 -6.20 -7.31
CA PRO A 246 16.58 -5.57 -8.60
C PRO A 246 15.16 -5.02 -8.67
N LEU A 247 15.00 -3.82 -9.20
CA LEU A 247 13.71 -3.16 -9.37
C LEU A 247 13.19 -3.32 -10.80
N ASN A 248 11.88 -3.36 -10.96
CA ASN A 248 11.26 -3.20 -12.27
C ASN A 248 11.17 -1.71 -12.66
N GLU A 249 10.63 -1.40 -13.83
CA GLU A 249 10.47 -0.03 -14.34
C GLU A 249 9.60 0.86 -13.45
N ALA A 250 8.68 0.26 -12.68
CA ALA A 250 7.81 0.97 -11.74
C ALA A 250 8.42 1.08 -10.32
N GLY A 251 9.66 0.64 -10.11
CA GLY A 251 10.37 0.72 -8.84
C GLY A 251 10.07 -0.40 -7.83
N TYR A 252 9.31 -1.43 -8.21
CA TYR A 252 9.03 -2.58 -7.34
C TYR A 252 10.14 -3.62 -7.38
N ILE A 253 10.47 -4.20 -6.22
CA ILE A 253 11.46 -5.26 -6.10
C ILE A 253 10.99 -6.50 -6.87
N GLN A 254 11.84 -7.03 -7.73
CA GLN A 254 11.60 -8.28 -8.45
C GLN A 254 11.87 -9.45 -7.50
N ALA A 255 10.81 -10.12 -7.05
CA ALA A 255 10.86 -11.31 -6.22
C ALA A 255 9.86 -12.35 -6.74
N ASP A 256 10.19 -13.63 -6.56
CA ASP A 256 9.31 -14.74 -6.93
C ASP A 256 8.16 -14.95 -5.92
N GLU A 257 7.30 -15.93 -6.18
CA GLU A 257 6.20 -16.29 -5.26
C GLU A 257 6.69 -16.83 -3.89
N SER A 258 7.97 -17.18 -3.79
CA SER A 258 8.64 -17.55 -2.53
C SER A 258 9.24 -16.34 -1.83
N CYS A 259 9.00 -15.12 -2.32
CA CYS A 259 9.54 -13.86 -1.81
C CYS A 259 11.08 -13.79 -1.88
N ARG A 260 11.72 -14.58 -2.75
CA ARG A 260 13.18 -14.55 -2.94
C ARG A 260 13.56 -13.50 -3.96
N THR A 261 14.63 -12.77 -3.66
CA THR A 261 15.34 -11.95 -4.65
C THR A 261 16.48 -12.76 -5.27
N PRO A 262 17.10 -12.30 -6.36
CA PRO A 262 18.30 -12.94 -6.91
C PRO A 262 19.50 -12.94 -5.95
N THR A 263 19.51 -12.08 -4.94
CA THR A 263 20.59 -12.01 -3.95
C THR A 263 20.34 -12.98 -2.80
N GLU A 264 21.28 -13.90 -2.57
CA GLU A 264 21.18 -14.86 -1.48
C GLU A 264 21.07 -14.18 -0.11
N GLY A 265 20.13 -14.69 0.72
CA GLY A 265 19.86 -14.14 2.04
C GLY A 265 19.08 -12.83 2.05
N VAL A 266 18.62 -12.35 0.86
CA VAL A 266 17.77 -11.17 0.74
C VAL A 266 16.40 -11.57 0.18
N PHE A 267 15.33 -11.20 0.90
CA PHE A 267 13.94 -11.51 0.59
C PHE A 267 13.13 -10.23 0.50
N ALA A 268 12.01 -10.24 -0.24
CA ALA A 268 11.11 -9.10 -0.32
C ALA A 268 9.65 -9.54 -0.12
N ALA A 269 8.90 -8.84 0.73
CA ALA A 269 7.55 -9.21 1.13
C ALA A 269 6.61 -8.01 1.14
N GLY A 270 5.34 -8.24 0.80
CA GLY A 270 4.31 -7.21 0.80
C GLY A 270 4.35 -6.32 -0.43
N ASP A 271 3.86 -5.10 -0.27
CA ASP A 271 3.54 -4.22 -1.38
C ASP A 271 4.75 -3.58 -2.06
N CYS A 272 5.95 -3.71 -1.48
CA CYS A 272 7.19 -3.25 -2.09
C CYS A 272 7.69 -4.13 -3.24
N ARG A 273 7.17 -5.38 -3.39
CA ARG A 273 7.56 -6.29 -4.47
C ARG A 273 6.58 -6.31 -5.65
N THR A 274 7.01 -6.90 -6.75
CA THR A 274 6.15 -7.19 -7.90
C THR A 274 5.06 -8.17 -7.52
N LYS A 275 3.80 -7.77 -7.65
CA LYS A 275 2.61 -8.58 -7.37
C LYS A 275 1.37 -7.95 -7.99
N ALA A 276 0.33 -8.76 -8.25
CA ALA A 276 -0.91 -8.30 -8.84
C ALA A 276 -1.80 -7.55 -7.82
N TRP A 277 -1.90 -8.05 -6.60
CA TRP A 277 -2.83 -7.54 -5.58
C TRP A 277 -2.09 -7.04 -4.35
N ARG A 278 -2.44 -5.83 -3.90
CA ARG A 278 -1.93 -5.18 -2.70
C ARG A 278 -3.05 -5.06 -1.70
N GLN A 279 -3.09 -6.03 -0.77
CA GLN A 279 -4.09 -6.14 0.30
C GLN A 279 -3.39 -6.59 1.58
N VAL A 280 -3.98 -6.32 2.73
CA VAL A 280 -3.46 -6.76 4.04
C VAL A 280 -3.23 -8.27 4.05
N ALA A 281 -4.21 -9.05 3.59
CA ALA A 281 -4.12 -10.51 3.54
C ALA A 281 -2.97 -11.02 2.64
N THR A 282 -2.76 -10.40 1.47
CA THR A 282 -1.64 -10.77 0.57
C THR A 282 -0.28 -10.32 1.10
N ALA A 283 -0.22 -9.21 1.84
CA ALA A 283 1.00 -8.75 2.49
C ALA A 283 1.41 -9.70 3.64
N ILE A 284 0.44 -10.15 4.44
CA ILE A 284 0.63 -11.16 5.50
C ILE A 284 1.13 -12.48 4.91
N ALA A 285 0.52 -12.96 3.82
CA ALA A 285 0.95 -14.18 3.14
C ALA A 285 2.42 -14.10 2.67
N ASP A 286 2.80 -12.97 2.07
CA ASP A 286 4.19 -12.71 1.67
C ASP A 286 5.14 -12.70 2.88
N GLY A 287 4.77 -12.05 3.98
CA GLY A 287 5.57 -12.02 5.20
C GLY A 287 5.86 -13.42 5.75
N ALA A 288 4.83 -14.27 5.79
CA ALA A 288 4.97 -15.68 6.19
C ALA A 288 5.89 -16.45 5.23
N ALA A 289 5.71 -16.31 3.91
CA ALA A 289 6.52 -16.97 2.89
C ALA A 289 7.99 -16.53 2.97
N ALA A 290 8.26 -15.23 3.08
CA ALA A 290 9.60 -14.69 3.20
C ALA A 290 10.32 -15.22 4.45
N ALA A 291 9.66 -15.19 5.60
CA ALA A 291 10.23 -15.68 6.86
C ALA A 291 10.57 -17.17 6.80
N LEU A 292 9.63 -18.00 6.32
CA LEU A 292 9.86 -19.45 6.20
C LEU A 292 11.01 -19.78 5.24
N ASN A 293 11.13 -19.05 4.13
CA ASN A 293 12.23 -19.22 3.18
C ASN A 293 13.56 -18.69 3.72
N ALA A 294 13.55 -17.58 4.46
CA ALA A 294 14.73 -17.07 5.17
C ALA A 294 15.24 -18.08 6.22
N CYS A 295 14.33 -18.64 7.03
CA CYS A 295 14.68 -19.66 8.01
C CYS A 295 15.29 -20.90 7.35
N ARG A 296 14.68 -21.43 6.28
CA ARG A 296 15.24 -22.57 5.53
C ARG A 296 16.61 -22.27 4.91
N TRP A 297 16.84 -21.03 4.48
CA TRP A 297 18.13 -20.62 3.96
C TRP A 297 19.19 -20.56 5.04
N LEU A 298 18.85 -20.07 6.25
CA LEU A 298 19.74 -20.00 7.42
C LEU A 298 20.13 -21.38 8.00
N ASP A 299 19.30 -22.40 7.80
CA ASP A 299 19.48 -23.75 8.32
C ASP A 299 20.28 -24.66 7.38
N ARG A 300 20.77 -24.14 6.24
CA ARG A 300 21.66 -24.84 5.29
C ARG A 300 23.12 -24.76 5.74
#